data_9e7a1da321fc86152cb0adba5a39b20a
#
_entry.id   9e7a1da321fc86152cb0adba5a39b20a
#
_cell.length_a   1.000
_cell.length_b   1.000
_cell.length_c   1.000
_cell.angle_alpha   90.00
_cell.angle_beta   90.00
_cell.angle_gamma   90.00
#
_symmetry.space_group_name_H-M   'P 1'
#
loop_
_entity.id
_entity.type
_entity.pdbx_description
1 polymer ?
#
loop_
_entity_poly.entity_id
_entity_poly.type
_entity_poly.pdbx_seq_one_letter_code
_entity_poly.pdbx_strand_id
1 'polypeptide(L)'
;MLNLSAIAMSSRRAAAMGAFAIGVFAFSGSALAAPQQPFPFPFLPAPQTEVAPPPTVEAAPSDEDEATPYQLPQRLRRQIVSYSTREAAGTIIIDTPNTYLYYVLGGGQAIRYGIGVGRAGFTWSGVQTITKKSEWPDWFPPPEMIARQPYLPRQMAGGPGNPLGARAMFLGHTEYRIHGTNAPQTIGTHVSSGCIRLTNNDVIDLYSRVSVGAKVVVLPMDRRADLGTATR
;
A
#
# COMPACT_ATOMS: atom_id res chain seq x y z
N MET A 1 -17.23 -59.04 23.21
CA MET A 1 -17.97 -58.61 24.43
C MET A 1 -17.92 -57.11 24.43
N LEU A 2 -19.02 -56.45 24.03
CA LEU A 2 -19.83 -55.47 24.73
C LEU A 2 -19.07 -54.19 25.12
N ASN A 3 -19.42 -52.95 24.82
CA ASN A 3 -20.74 -52.36 24.77
C ASN A 3 -20.73 -50.97 24.08
N LEU A 4 -21.80 -50.67 23.38
CA LEU A 4 -22.23 -49.38 22.90
C LEU A 4 -22.48 -48.37 24.03
N SER A 5 -22.32 -47.08 23.76
CA SER A 5 -23.32 -46.08 24.16
C SER A 5 -23.18 -44.80 23.35
N ALA A 6 -24.14 -44.54 22.54
CA ALA A 6 -24.44 -43.26 21.89
C ALA A 6 -25.16 -42.38 22.91
N ILE A 7 -24.82 -41.08 22.96
CA ILE A 7 -25.66 -40.05 23.54
C ILE A 7 -25.82 -38.90 22.51
N ALA A 8 -27.00 -38.90 21.91
CA ALA A 8 -27.52 -37.76 21.15
C ALA A 8 -28.09 -36.74 22.14
N MET A 9 -27.66 -35.47 22.06
CA MET A 9 -28.36 -34.37 22.71
C MET A 9 -28.76 -33.33 21.66
N SER A 10 -30.07 -33.43 21.32
CA SER A 10 -30.86 -32.43 20.63
C SER A 10 -31.08 -31.24 21.53
N SER A 11 -30.72 -30.02 21.12
CA SER A 11 -31.23 -28.79 21.69
C SER A 11 -31.88 -27.92 20.62
N ARG A 12 -33.22 -27.95 20.65
CA ARG A 12 -34.10 -27.02 19.95
C ARG A 12 -33.87 -25.61 20.51
N ARG A 13 -33.54 -24.64 19.66
CA ARG A 13 -33.66 -23.21 20.00
C ARG A 13 -34.83 -22.61 19.27
N ALA A 14 -35.76 -22.11 20.08
CA ALA A 14 -36.97 -21.42 19.70
C ALA A 14 -36.64 -20.09 18.98
N ALA A 15 -37.34 -19.84 17.88
CA ALA A 15 -37.37 -18.54 17.21
C ALA A 15 -38.30 -17.59 18.00
N ALA A 16 -37.77 -16.46 18.44
CA ALA A 16 -38.59 -15.35 18.94
C ALA A 16 -38.68 -14.31 17.80
N MET A 17 -39.87 -14.19 17.21
CA MET A 17 -40.26 -13.10 16.32
C MET A 17 -40.56 -11.86 17.17
N GLY A 18 -39.69 -10.86 17.11
CA GLY A 18 -39.98 -9.52 17.62
C GLY A 18 -40.48 -8.63 16.49
N ALA A 19 -41.75 -8.29 16.47
CA ALA A 19 -42.35 -7.29 15.60
C ALA A 19 -41.94 -5.89 16.08
N PHE A 20 -41.17 -5.15 15.27
CA PHE A 20 -40.92 -3.73 15.49
C PHE A 20 -41.90 -2.91 14.66
N ALA A 21 -42.80 -2.20 15.36
CA ALA A 21 -43.71 -1.23 14.79
C ALA A 21 -42.93 0.04 14.43
N ILE A 22 -42.93 0.42 13.15
CA ILE A 22 -42.35 1.68 12.66
C ILE A 22 -43.43 2.76 12.84
N GLY A 23 -43.22 3.64 13.82
CA GLY A 23 -44.04 4.86 14.00
C GLY A 23 -43.54 5.94 13.05
N VAL A 24 -44.35 6.29 12.04
CA VAL A 24 -44.13 7.45 11.17
C VAL A 24 -44.61 8.69 11.88
N PHE A 25 -43.70 9.54 12.37
CA PHE A 25 -44.02 10.89 12.82
C PHE A 25 -43.93 11.86 11.64
N ALA A 26 -45.08 12.29 11.13
CA ALA A 26 -45.17 13.39 10.19
C ALA A 26 -45.08 14.73 10.96
N PHE A 27 -43.94 15.43 10.83
CA PHE A 27 -43.83 16.82 11.28
C PHE A 27 -44.28 17.75 10.16
N SER A 28 -45.49 18.28 10.26
CA SER A 28 -45.95 19.39 9.43
C SER A 28 -45.41 20.71 10.00
N GLY A 29 -44.26 21.14 9.52
CA GLY A 29 -43.71 22.46 9.81
C GLY A 29 -44.31 23.53 8.91
N SER A 30 -45.22 24.35 9.43
CA SER A 30 -45.73 25.55 8.75
C SER A 30 -44.63 26.60 8.73
N ALA A 31 -44.12 26.91 7.55
CA ALA A 31 -43.18 28.03 7.34
C ALA A 31 -43.98 29.35 7.41
N LEU A 32 -43.80 30.10 8.49
CA LEU A 32 -44.22 31.50 8.59
C LEU A 32 -43.25 32.36 7.78
N ALA A 33 -43.73 32.87 6.64
CA ALA A 33 -43.01 33.87 5.86
C ALA A 33 -43.03 35.20 6.63
N ALA A 34 -41.85 35.69 7.04
CA ALA A 34 -41.69 37.03 7.61
C ALA A 34 -41.79 38.08 6.46
N PRO A 35 -42.49 39.23 6.67
CA PRO A 35 -42.55 40.26 5.68
C PRO A 35 -41.17 40.95 5.53
N GLN A 36 -40.64 40.98 4.32
CA GLN A 36 -39.47 41.76 3.97
C GLN A 36 -39.87 43.25 3.93
N GLN A 37 -39.30 44.04 4.81
CA GLN A 37 -39.44 45.51 4.74
C GLN A 37 -38.40 46.02 3.73
N PRO A 38 -38.85 46.88 2.79
CA PRO A 38 -37.90 47.57 1.90
C PRO A 38 -37.14 48.67 2.66
N PHE A 39 -35.86 48.57 2.80
CA PHE A 39 -35.02 49.64 3.31
C PHE A 39 -34.77 50.64 2.16
N PRO A 40 -35.17 51.92 2.32
CA PRO A 40 -34.82 52.95 1.36
C PRO A 40 -33.38 53.46 1.66
N PHE A 41 -32.40 52.89 1.01
CA PHE A 41 -31.08 53.53 0.99
C PHE A 41 -31.05 54.49 -0.18
N PRO A 42 -30.75 55.80 0.04
CA PRO A 42 -30.46 56.71 -1.08
C PRO A 42 -29.15 56.29 -1.74
N PHE A 43 -29.25 56.00 -3.05
CA PHE A 43 -28.07 55.81 -3.89
C PHE A 43 -27.26 57.09 -3.95
N LEU A 44 -26.19 57.18 -3.20
CA LEU A 44 -25.13 58.13 -3.45
C LEU A 44 -24.24 57.56 -4.55
N PRO A 45 -23.96 58.28 -5.63
CA PRO A 45 -23.00 57.82 -6.63
C PRO A 45 -21.61 57.70 -5.98
N ALA A 46 -21.07 56.51 -6.01
CA ALA A 46 -19.71 56.26 -5.54
C ALA A 46 -18.74 57.03 -6.45
N PRO A 47 -17.70 57.66 -5.86
CA PRO A 47 -16.64 58.25 -6.66
C PRO A 47 -15.96 57.13 -7.46
N GLN A 48 -15.92 57.31 -8.80
CA GLN A 48 -15.16 56.44 -9.70
C GLN A 48 -13.69 56.65 -9.40
N THR A 49 -13.13 55.82 -8.55
CA THR A 49 -11.68 55.70 -8.41
C THR A 49 -11.18 55.02 -9.66
N GLU A 50 -10.49 55.75 -10.51
CA GLU A 50 -9.78 55.23 -11.68
C GLU A 50 -8.80 54.16 -11.15
N VAL A 51 -9.18 52.86 -11.33
CA VAL A 51 -8.34 51.74 -11.00
C VAL A 51 -7.22 51.69 -12.03
N ALA A 52 -6.02 52.09 -11.62
CA ALA A 52 -4.83 51.88 -12.42
C ALA A 52 -4.74 50.38 -12.80
N PRO A 53 -4.37 50.04 -14.03
CA PRO A 53 -4.21 48.64 -14.41
C PRO A 53 -3.21 47.99 -13.44
N PRO A 54 -3.50 46.73 -12.99
CA PRO A 54 -2.56 46.03 -12.11
C PRO A 54 -1.21 45.93 -12.81
N PRO A 55 -0.09 46.11 -12.08
CA PRO A 55 1.24 45.94 -12.65
C PRO A 55 1.29 44.56 -13.32
N THR A 56 1.65 44.54 -14.61
CA THR A 56 1.96 43.31 -15.31
C THR A 56 3.08 42.64 -14.50
N VAL A 57 2.71 41.62 -13.70
CA VAL A 57 3.69 40.73 -13.08
C VAL A 57 4.28 39.98 -14.24
N GLU A 58 5.44 40.44 -14.71
CA GLU A 58 6.31 39.67 -15.57
C GLU A 58 6.55 38.37 -14.85
N ALA A 59 5.95 37.28 -15.37
CA ALA A 59 6.13 35.95 -14.84
C ALA A 59 7.63 35.72 -14.79
N ALA A 60 8.19 35.69 -13.56
CA ALA A 60 9.55 35.20 -13.35
C ALA A 60 9.63 33.83 -14.06
N PRO A 61 10.72 33.55 -14.79
CA PRO A 61 10.90 32.23 -15.36
C PRO A 61 10.73 31.24 -14.22
N SER A 62 9.71 30.41 -14.30
CA SER A 62 9.60 29.22 -13.46
C SER A 62 10.76 28.34 -13.87
N ASP A 63 11.86 28.44 -13.13
CA ASP A 63 12.84 27.37 -13.04
C ASP A 63 12.09 26.19 -12.39
N GLU A 64 11.16 25.58 -13.12
CA GLU A 64 10.81 24.19 -12.92
C GLU A 64 12.08 23.45 -13.29
N ASP A 65 12.97 23.32 -12.29
CA ASP A 65 13.93 22.24 -12.25
C ASP A 65 13.08 20.98 -12.45
N GLU A 66 12.99 20.51 -13.68
CA GLU A 66 12.52 19.16 -14.00
C GLU A 66 13.45 18.24 -13.22
N ALA A 67 13.04 17.95 -11.98
CA ALA A 67 13.79 17.05 -11.11
C ALA A 67 13.93 15.75 -11.88
N THR A 68 15.14 15.51 -12.40
CA THR A 68 15.47 14.32 -13.19
C THR A 68 14.92 13.12 -12.44
N PRO A 69 14.04 12.29 -13.02
CA PRO A 69 13.42 11.18 -12.31
C PRO A 69 14.49 10.30 -11.68
N TYR A 70 14.37 10.00 -10.39
CA TYR A 70 15.35 9.18 -9.68
C TYR A 70 15.61 7.87 -10.44
N GLN A 71 16.85 7.63 -10.82
CA GLN A 71 17.26 6.41 -11.51
C GLN A 71 17.93 5.44 -10.52
N LEU A 72 17.43 4.22 -10.49
CA LEU A 72 18.07 3.15 -9.73
C LEU A 72 19.51 2.91 -10.20
N PRO A 73 20.46 2.68 -9.27
CA PRO A 73 21.76 2.13 -9.60
C PRO A 73 21.66 0.88 -10.48
N GLN A 74 22.57 0.71 -11.42
CA GLN A 74 22.54 -0.39 -12.41
C GLN A 74 22.33 -1.77 -11.77
N ARG A 75 22.97 -2.05 -10.64
CA ARG A 75 22.84 -3.33 -9.92
C ARG A 75 21.41 -3.62 -9.44
N LEU A 76 20.62 -2.60 -9.15
CA LEU A 76 19.26 -2.71 -8.59
C LEU A 76 18.18 -2.69 -9.67
N ARG A 77 18.53 -2.41 -10.92
CA ARG A 77 17.57 -2.43 -12.03
C ARG A 77 17.07 -3.85 -12.27
N ARG A 78 15.80 -3.94 -12.63
CA ARG A 78 15.16 -5.21 -13.00
C ARG A 78 15.89 -5.84 -14.19
N GLN A 79 16.16 -7.16 -14.09
CA GLN A 79 16.78 -7.92 -15.16
C GLN A 79 16.50 -9.42 -15.01
N ILE A 80 16.53 -10.15 -16.11
CA ILE A 80 16.52 -11.60 -16.10
C ILE A 80 17.93 -12.07 -15.80
N VAL A 81 18.04 -13.02 -14.86
CA VAL A 81 19.32 -13.60 -14.42
C VAL A 81 19.25 -15.13 -14.43
N SER A 82 20.39 -15.79 -14.60
CA SER A 82 20.53 -17.21 -14.30
C SER A 82 20.34 -17.41 -12.81
N TYR A 83 19.43 -18.31 -12.44
CA TYR A 83 19.07 -18.57 -11.05
C TYR A 83 18.70 -20.03 -10.84
N SER A 84 19.66 -20.78 -10.27
CA SER A 84 19.43 -22.19 -9.95
C SER A 84 18.68 -22.32 -8.61
N THR A 85 17.52 -22.92 -8.66
CA THR A 85 16.71 -23.17 -7.45
C THR A 85 15.85 -24.41 -7.63
N ARG A 86 15.43 -25.00 -6.50
CA ARG A 86 14.43 -26.10 -6.47
C ARG A 86 12.99 -25.58 -6.36
N GLU A 87 12.83 -24.27 -6.22
CA GLU A 87 11.52 -23.65 -6.13
C GLU A 87 10.82 -23.64 -7.50
N ALA A 88 9.52 -23.89 -7.50
CA ALA A 88 8.71 -23.88 -8.72
C ALA A 88 8.64 -22.48 -9.36
N ALA A 89 8.40 -22.43 -10.65
CA ALA A 89 8.09 -21.20 -11.35
C ALA A 89 6.90 -20.48 -10.68
N GLY A 90 6.93 -19.16 -10.60
CA GLY A 90 5.95 -18.34 -9.87
C GLY A 90 6.27 -18.12 -8.39
N THR A 91 7.28 -18.82 -7.82
CA THR A 91 7.75 -18.56 -6.46
C THR A 91 8.53 -17.23 -6.41
N ILE A 92 8.31 -16.47 -5.34
CA ILE A 92 9.10 -15.28 -5.00
C ILE A 92 10.15 -15.69 -3.95
N ILE A 93 11.42 -15.32 -4.16
CA ILE A 93 12.49 -15.52 -3.20
C ILE A 93 13.07 -14.15 -2.84
N ILE A 94 13.14 -13.85 -1.55
CA ILE A 94 13.64 -12.58 -1.02
C ILE A 94 14.99 -12.82 -0.36
N ASP A 95 16.02 -12.19 -0.91
CA ASP A 95 17.40 -12.18 -0.44
C ASP A 95 17.64 -10.84 0.29
N THR A 96 17.26 -10.80 1.56
CA THR A 96 17.34 -9.61 2.40
C THR A 96 18.76 -9.04 2.49
N PRO A 97 19.82 -9.84 2.73
CA PRO A 97 21.20 -9.34 2.80
C PRO A 97 21.67 -8.60 1.56
N ASN A 98 21.27 -9.07 0.37
CA ASN A 98 21.70 -8.50 -0.91
C ASN A 98 20.74 -7.46 -1.47
N THR A 99 19.58 -7.24 -0.80
CA THR A 99 18.50 -6.33 -1.25
C THR A 99 17.96 -6.69 -2.63
N TYR A 100 17.71 -8.00 -2.85
CA TYR A 100 17.13 -8.51 -4.09
C TYR A 100 15.88 -9.35 -3.83
N LEU A 101 14.95 -9.27 -4.77
CA LEU A 101 13.83 -10.17 -4.91
C LEU A 101 13.95 -10.90 -6.24
N TYR A 102 13.75 -12.23 -6.22
CA TYR A 102 13.77 -13.07 -7.41
C TYR A 102 12.37 -13.64 -7.65
N TYR A 103 11.81 -13.41 -8.82
CA TYR A 103 10.61 -14.09 -9.30
C TYR A 103 11.04 -15.23 -10.21
N VAL A 104 10.84 -16.48 -9.76
CA VAL A 104 11.30 -17.67 -10.45
C VAL A 104 10.50 -17.89 -11.74
N LEU A 105 11.19 -17.98 -12.88
CA LEU A 105 10.62 -18.24 -14.19
C LEU A 105 10.59 -19.75 -14.55
N GLY A 106 11.41 -20.55 -13.87
CA GLY A 106 11.75 -21.90 -14.29
C GLY A 106 12.91 -21.93 -15.28
N GLY A 107 13.33 -23.12 -15.71
CA GLY A 107 14.44 -23.27 -16.66
C GLY A 107 15.78 -22.68 -16.18
N GLY A 108 16.00 -22.58 -14.86
CA GLY A 108 17.23 -21.99 -14.30
C GLY A 108 17.29 -20.46 -14.40
N GLN A 109 16.15 -19.78 -14.53
CA GLN A 109 16.07 -18.33 -14.69
C GLN A 109 15.11 -17.70 -13.66
N ALA A 110 15.38 -16.44 -13.31
CA ALA A 110 14.48 -15.59 -12.54
C ALA A 110 14.54 -14.14 -13.02
N ILE A 111 13.47 -13.38 -12.78
CA ILE A 111 13.51 -11.91 -12.83
C ILE A 111 14.02 -11.44 -11.47
N ARG A 112 15.12 -10.69 -11.46
CA ARG A 112 15.67 -10.05 -10.27
C ARG A 112 15.24 -8.60 -10.21
N TYR A 113 14.74 -8.18 -9.06
CA TYR A 113 14.38 -6.80 -8.73
C TYR A 113 15.24 -6.31 -7.57
N GLY A 114 15.64 -5.04 -7.59
CA GLY A 114 16.20 -4.37 -6.43
C GLY A 114 15.11 -4.03 -5.42
N ILE A 115 15.34 -4.28 -4.14
CA ILE A 115 14.36 -4.03 -3.09
C ILE A 115 14.93 -3.24 -1.92
N GLY A 116 14.05 -2.52 -1.20
CA GLY A 116 14.32 -2.04 0.15
C GLY A 116 13.74 -3.00 1.17
N VAL A 117 14.44 -3.21 2.28
CA VAL A 117 14.10 -4.23 3.28
C VAL A 117 14.08 -3.68 4.70
N GLY A 118 13.71 -4.52 5.68
CA GLY A 118 13.69 -4.18 7.10
C GLY A 118 15.06 -3.74 7.64
N ARG A 119 15.07 -2.67 8.46
CA ARG A 119 16.25 -2.29 9.22
C ARG A 119 16.58 -3.34 10.29
N ALA A 120 17.75 -3.22 10.91
CA ALA A 120 18.16 -4.09 12.02
C ALA A 120 17.05 -4.18 13.09
N GLY A 121 16.76 -5.40 13.55
CA GLY A 121 15.65 -5.70 14.48
C GLY A 121 14.27 -5.81 13.83
N PHE A 122 14.13 -5.55 12.52
CA PHE A 122 12.90 -5.71 11.74
C PHE A 122 13.09 -6.64 10.54
N THR A 123 14.11 -7.49 10.59
CA THR A 123 14.33 -8.55 9.61
C THR A 123 13.62 -9.82 10.06
N TRP A 124 13.14 -10.58 9.12
CA TRP A 124 12.47 -11.86 9.35
C TRP A 124 12.79 -12.83 8.21
N SER A 125 12.56 -14.10 8.44
CA SER A 125 12.74 -15.16 7.44
C SER A 125 11.62 -16.19 7.54
N GLY A 126 11.49 -17.01 6.53
CA GLY A 126 10.48 -18.08 6.50
C GLY A 126 9.70 -18.12 5.19
N VAL A 127 8.62 -18.88 5.19
CA VAL A 127 7.77 -19.09 4.02
C VAL A 127 6.40 -18.48 4.29
N GLN A 128 5.93 -17.70 3.34
CA GLN A 128 4.61 -17.09 3.32
C GLN A 128 3.91 -17.38 1.98
N THR A 129 2.65 -16.97 1.87
CA THR A 129 1.90 -16.96 0.61
C THR A 129 1.31 -15.58 0.40
N ILE A 130 1.13 -15.20 -0.87
CA ILE A 130 0.36 -13.99 -1.21
C ILE A 130 -1.11 -14.28 -0.92
N THR A 131 -1.70 -13.59 0.05
CA THR A 131 -3.11 -13.78 0.45
C THR A 131 -4.06 -12.78 -0.16
N LYS A 132 -3.55 -11.60 -0.50
CA LYS A 132 -4.34 -10.51 -1.08
C LYS A 132 -3.45 -9.63 -1.96
N LYS A 133 -4.05 -9.05 -2.99
CA LYS A 133 -3.43 -8.05 -3.88
C LYS A 133 -4.30 -6.79 -3.89
N SER A 134 -3.69 -5.61 -3.93
CA SER A 134 -4.40 -4.34 -3.99
C SER A 134 -3.67 -3.34 -4.87
N GLU A 135 -4.42 -2.57 -5.64
CA GLU A 135 -3.94 -1.43 -6.41
C GLU A 135 -4.16 -0.15 -5.62
N TRP A 136 -3.17 0.72 -5.59
CA TRP A 136 -3.20 1.98 -4.86
C TRP A 136 -3.87 1.85 -3.48
N PRO A 137 -3.34 0.97 -2.60
CA PRO A 137 -3.98 0.69 -1.31
C PRO A 137 -3.92 1.89 -0.39
N ASP A 138 -4.94 2.05 0.45
CA ASP A 138 -4.85 2.96 1.59
C ASP A 138 -3.78 2.48 2.56
N TRP A 139 -3.08 3.42 3.18
CA TRP A 139 -2.09 3.15 4.19
C TRP A 139 -2.61 3.50 5.59
N PHE A 140 -2.51 2.54 6.48
CA PHE A 140 -2.79 2.67 7.89
C PHE A 140 -1.48 2.39 8.64
N PRO A 141 -0.86 3.39 9.27
CA PRO A 141 0.34 3.17 10.07
C PRO A 141 0.07 2.18 11.19
N PRO A 142 0.96 1.19 11.42
CA PRO A 142 0.86 0.32 12.58
C PRO A 142 0.88 1.11 13.91
N PRO A 143 0.18 0.62 14.97
CA PRO A 143 0.13 1.30 16.27
C PRO A 143 1.50 1.65 16.84
N GLU A 144 2.48 0.75 16.72
CA GLU A 144 3.85 0.97 17.19
C GLU A 144 4.56 2.07 16.39
N MET A 145 4.22 2.25 15.12
CA MET A 145 4.75 3.36 14.32
C MET A 145 4.15 4.68 14.78
N ILE A 146 2.85 4.73 15.05
CA ILE A 146 2.19 5.92 15.62
C ILE A 146 2.77 6.25 16.99
N ALA A 147 3.04 5.25 17.84
CA ALA A 147 3.66 5.48 19.15
C ALA A 147 5.04 6.13 19.04
N ARG A 148 5.85 5.77 18.04
CA ARG A 148 7.16 6.37 17.78
C ARG A 148 7.08 7.72 17.05
N GLN A 149 6.02 7.94 16.28
CA GLN A 149 5.83 9.10 15.41
C GLN A 149 4.37 9.57 15.48
N PRO A 150 3.98 10.26 16.58
CA PRO A 150 2.58 10.64 16.86
C PRO A 150 1.97 11.60 15.84
N TYR A 151 2.81 12.30 15.06
CA TYR A 151 2.41 13.23 14.02
C TYR A 151 1.95 12.57 12.71
N LEU A 152 2.15 11.25 12.56
CA LEU A 152 1.68 10.55 11.38
C LEU A 152 0.15 10.54 11.29
N PRO A 153 -0.42 10.67 10.08
CA PRO A 153 -1.86 10.54 9.88
C PRO A 153 -2.31 9.12 10.27
N ARG A 154 -3.53 9.00 10.75
CA ARG A 154 -4.12 7.69 11.08
C ARG A 154 -4.46 6.85 9.85
N GLN A 155 -4.64 7.53 8.72
CA GLN A 155 -4.90 6.95 7.41
C GLN A 155 -4.34 7.87 6.32
N MET A 156 -3.87 7.29 5.23
CA MET A 156 -3.54 8.00 4.01
C MET A 156 -4.16 7.25 2.83
N ALA A 157 -4.99 7.94 2.05
CA ALA A 157 -5.62 7.39 0.86
C ALA A 157 -4.57 6.93 -0.17
N GLY A 158 -4.93 5.94 -0.99
CA GLY A 158 -4.09 5.47 -2.09
C GLY A 158 -3.78 6.59 -3.07
N GLY A 159 -2.58 6.59 -3.64
CA GLY A 159 -2.13 7.61 -4.58
C GLY A 159 -0.61 7.81 -4.59
N PRO A 160 -0.08 8.70 -5.44
CA PRO A 160 1.37 8.90 -5.63
C PRO A 160 2.13 9.26 -4.34
N GLY A 161 1.50 10.01 -3.43
CA GLY A 161 2.08 10.40 -2.14
C GLY A 161 2.04 9.30 -1.06
N ASN A 162 1.33 8.20 -1.30
CA ASN A 162 1.17 7.13 -0.33
C ASN A 162 2.43 6.26 -0.23
N PRO A 163 2.93 5.95 0.98
CA PRO A 163 4.16 5.18 1.17
C PRO A 163 4.08 3.72 0.67
N LEU A 164 2.87 3.16 0.45
CA LEU A 164 2.70 1.83 -0.14
C LEU A 164 2.83 1.84 -1.68
N GLY A 165 2.83 3.01 -2.30
CA GLY A 165 2.95 3.16 -3.74
C GLY A 165 1.82 2.54 -4.53
N ALA A 166 2.11 2.18 -5.79
CA ALA A 166 1.11 1.81 -6.78
C ALA A 166 0.42 0.46 -6.52
N ARG A 167 1.10 -0.50 -5.86
CA ARG A 167 0.60 -1.87 -5.64
C ARG A 167 1.07 -2.41 -4.30
N ALA A 168 0.24 -3.27 -3.68
CA ALA A 168 0.64 -4.07 -2.53
C ALA A 168 0.17 -5.52 -2.65
N MET A 169 1.02 -6.44 -2.20
CA MET A 169 0.76 -7.88 -2.08
C MET A 169 0.98 -8.27 -0.62
N PHE A 170 -0.04 -8.81 0.03
CA PHE A 170 -0.06 -9.11 1.45
C PHE A 170 0.47 -10.53 1.71
N LEU A 171 1.28 -10.69 2.75
CA LEU A 171 1.99 -11.93 3.08
C LEU A 171 1.32 -12.66 4.25
N GLY A 172 0.64 -13.76 3.96
CA GLY A 172 -0.04 -14.58 4.96
C GLY A 172 -1.02 -13.76 5.81
N HIS A 173 -1.03 -14.04 7.10
CA HIS A 173 -1.79 -13.29 8.11
C HIS A 173 -0.91 -12.29 8.88
N THR A 174 0.22 -11.90 8.29
CA THR A 174 1.18 -10.97 8.89
C THR A 174 0.87 -9.52 8.49
N GLU A 175 1.54 -8.57 9.15
CA GLU A 175 1.51 -7.16 8.74
C GLU A 175 2.47 -6.86 7.57
N TYR A 176 3.25 -7.86 7.11
CA TYR A 176 4.24 -7.68 6.06
C TYR A 176 3.61 -7.67 4.68
N ARG A 177 4.21 -6.87 3.80
CA ARG A 177 3.75 -6.68 2.41
C ARG A 177 4.95 -6.57 1.49
N ILE A 178 4.75 -6.96 0.25
CA ILE A 178 5.58 -6.55 -0.89
C ILE A 178 4.82 -5.40 -1.55
N HIS A 179 5.42 -4.20 -1.64
CA HIS A 179 4.69 -3.02 -2.10
C HIS A 179 5.58 -2.02 -2.84
N GLY A 180 4.97 -1.05 -3.52
CA GLY A 180 5.66 0.08 -4.14
C GLY A 180 6.19 1.09 -3.13
N THR A 181 6.60 2.25 -3.61
CA THR A 181 7.05 3.33 -2.72
C THR A 181 6.92 4.70 -3.39
N ASN A 182 6.66 5.72 -2.58
CA ASN A 182 6.82 7.13 -2.95
C ASN A 182 8.25 7.65 -2.72
N ALA A 183 9.17 6.79 -2.21
CA ALA A 183 10.56 7.13 -1.88
C ALA A 183 11.53 6.14 -2.58
N PRO A 184 11.67 6.17 -3.93
CA PRO A 184 12.45 5.20 -4.70
C PRO A 184 13.94 5.18 -4.33
N GLN A 185 14.49 6.24 -3.76
CA GLN A 185 15.86 6.31 -3.24
C GLN A 185 16.11 5.34 -2.07
N THR A 186 15.06 4.80 -1.45
CA THR A 186 15.18 3.81 -0.37
C THR A 186 15.35 2.38 -0.88
N ILE A 187 15.29 2.14 -2.19
CA ILE A 187 15.57 0.83 -2.78
C ILE A 187 17.08 0.55 -2.69
N GLY A 188 17.42 -0.65 -2.26
CA GLY A 188 18.79 -1.06 -1.98
C GLY A 188 19.24 -0.76 -0.55
N THR A 189 18.35 -0.31 0.33
CA THR A 189 18.66 0.03 1.73
C THR A 189 17.83 -0.79 2.73
N HIS A 190 18.25 -0.75 4.00
CA HIS A 190 17.62 -1.43 5.13
C HIS A 190 16.94 -0.41 6.05
N VAL A 191 15.75 0.09 5.66
CA VAL A 191 15.06 1.19 6.39
C VAL A 191 13.61 0.91 6.73
N SER A 192 13.01 -0.18 6.23
CA SER A 192 11.61 -0.47 6.49
C SER A 192 11.37 -1.07 7.88
N SER A 193 10.12 -1.20 8.27
CA SER A 193 9.68 -1.95 9.46
C SER A 193 9.32 -3.41 9.12
N GLY A 194 10.05 -4.04 8.18
CA GLY A 194 9.88 -5.45 7.80
C GLY A 194 9.21 -5.67 6.44
N CYS A 195 8.50 -4.69 5.89
CA CYS A 195 7.93 -4.77 4.54
C CYS A 195 9.03 -4.71 3.47
N ILE A 196 8.74 -5.30 2.32
CA ILE A 196 9.61 -5.36 1.14
C ILE A 196 9.16 -4.29 0.15
N ARG A 197 10.04 -3.33 -0.15
CA ARG A 197 9.75 -2.18 -1.02
C ARG A 197 10.34 -2.39 -2.40
N LEU A 198 9.59 -2.03 -3.44
CA LEU A 198 10.06 -1.93 -4.82
C LEU A 198 9.79 -0.51 -5.36
N THR A 199 10.40 -0.14 -6.48
CA THR A 199 9.90 1.01 -7.24
C THR A 199 8.47 0.75 -7.71
N ASN A 200 7.70 1.81 -8.00
CA ASN A 200 6.34 1.64 -8.52
C ASN A 200 6.32 0.87 -9.85
N ASN A 201 7.28 1.10 -10.74
CA ASN A 201 7.37 0.38 -12.00
C ASN A 201 7.66 -1.11 -11.79
N ASP A 202 8.51 -1.46 -10.84
CA ASP A 202 8.86 -2.85 -10.56
C ASP A 202 7.75 -3.60 -9.82
N VAL A 203 7.06 -2.93 -8.88
CA VAL A 203 5.94 -3.58 -8.19
C VAL A 203 4.75 -3.78 -9.12
N ILE A 204 4.50 -2.89 -10.09
CA ILE A 204 3.46 -3.07 -11.11
C ILE A 204 3.79 -4.30 -11.97
N ASP A 205 5.03 -4.43 -12.44
CA ASP A 205 5.48 -5.60 -13.22
C ASP A 205 5.37 -6.90 -12.41
N LEU A 206 5.87 -6.92 -11.18
CA LEU A 206 5.78 -8.11 -10.31
C LEU A 206 4.31 -8.46 -10.01
N TYR A 207 3.48 -7.47 -9.70
CA TYR A 207 2.06 -7.63 -9.43
C TYR A 207 1.30 -8.28 -10.59
N SER A 208 1.62 -7.92 -11.83
CA SER A 208 0.98 -8.50 -13.02
C SER A 208 1.29 -9.99 -13.20
N ARG A 209 2.43 -10.47 -12.67
CA ARG A 209 2.91 -11.86 -12.79
C ARG A 209 2.45 -12.76 -11.65
N VAL A 210 2.27 -12.20 -10.47
CA VAL A 210 2.02 -12.94 -9.23
C VAL A 210 0.52 -13.19 -9.03
N SER A 211 0.15 -14.42 -8.72
CA SER A 211 -1.22 -14.80 -8.33
C SER A 211 -1.37 -14.85 -6.80
N VAL A 212 -2.60 -14.68 -6.31
CA VAL A 212 -2.94 -15.03 -4.93
C VAL A 212 -2.66 -16.52 -4.75
N GLY A 213 -2.08 -16.91 -3.61
CA GLY A 213 -1.58 -18.25 -3.35
C GLY A 213 -0.11 -18.47 -3.73
N ALA A 214 0.53 -17.53 -4.44
CA ALA A 214 1.96 -17.64 -4.78
C ALA A 214 2.83 -17.75 -3.54
N LYS A 215 3.78 -18.69 -3.56
CA LYS A 215 4.74 -18.93 -2.49
C LYS A 215 5.77 -17.80 -2.42
N VAL A 216 6.09 -17.36 -1.21
CA VAL A 216 7.13 -16.37 -0.92
C VAL A 216 8.09 -16.97 0.10
N VAL A 217 9.36 -17.07 -0.26
CA VAL A 217 10.44 -17.55 0.59
C VAL A 217 11.34 -16.39 0.96
N VAL A 218 11.43 -16.05 2.23
CA VAL A 218 12.36 -15.03 2.74
C VAL A 218 13.55 -15.74 3.37
N LEU A 219 14.72 -15.55 2.78
CA LEU A 219 15.94 -16.21 3.22
C LEU A 219 16.41 -15.65 4.57
N PRO A 220 16.98 -16.49 5.44
CA PRO A 220 17.67 -16.03 6.65
C PRO A 220 18.80 -15.05 6.32
N MET A 221 19.12 -14.15 7.26
CA MET A 221 20.17 -13.13 7.08
C MET A 221 21.58 -13.69 6.87
N ASP A 222 21.85 -14.89 7.34
CA ASP A 222 23.10 -15.61 7.17
C ASP A 222 23.18 -16.42 5.87
N ARG A 223 22.04 -16.55 5.15
CA ARG A 223 21.96 -17.27 3.88
C ARG A 223 21.67 -16.28 2.75
N ARG A 224 22.59 -16.21 1.80
CA ARG A 224 22.38 -15.49 0.54
C ARG A 224 21.76 -16.42 -0.48
N ALA A 225 21.01 -15.87 -1.43
CA ALA A 225 20.61 -16.62 -2.59
C ALA A 225 21.89 -17.05 -3.33
N ASP A 226 22.12 -18.35 -3.43
CA ASP A 226 23.24 -18.87 -4.23
C ASP A 226 23.00 -18.51 -5.69
N LEU A 227 23.61 -17.42 -6.12
CA LEU A 227 23.82 -17.14 -7.52
C LEU A 227 24.78 -18.23 -7.98
N GLY A 228 24.21 -19.32 -8.55
CA GLY A 228 24.97 -20.51 -8.89
C GLY A 228 26.35 -20.16 -9.41
N THR A 229 27.35 -20.38 -8.59
CA THR A 229 28.68 -20.62 -9.06
C THR A 229 28.58 -21.89 -9.90
N ALA A 230 28.45 -21.71 -11.20
CA ALA A 230 28.73 -22.76 -12.13
C ALA A 230 30.19 -23.20 -11.84
N THR A 231 30.31 -24.22 -11.01
CA THR A 231 31.59 -24.93 -10.89
C THR A 231 31.84 -25.52 -12.26
N ARG A 232 32.93 -25.05 -12.87
CA ARG A 232 33.52 -25.57 -14.11
C ARG A 232 33.84 -27.04 -13.96
#